data_35276b76d2fa4b0f6861a97b11ce4af6
#
_entry.id   35276b76d2fa4b0f6861a97b11ce4af6
#
_cell.length_a   1.000
_cell.length_b   1.000
_cell.length_c   1.000
_cell.angle_alpha   90.00
_cell.angle_beta   90.00
_cell.angle_gamma   90.00
#
_symmetry.space_group_name_H-M   'P 1'
#
loop_
_entity.id
_entity.type
_entity.pdbx_description
1 polymer ?
#
loop_
_entity_poly.entity_id
_entity_poly.type
_entity_poly.pdbx_seq_one_letter_code
_entity_poly.pdbx_strand_id
1 'polypeptide(L)'
;ELLRQTPDEAPRKYQKTLDQTYFSIPRKYFFDKMDKDIASIFEHTVHTLEACGSVITDVEIPHAIEIPAVYLHTQLPEAALSHQLTLKTQPELYSPSVRARLELGRYVLAEDYLLAQHGREVLRREVDNALVKSEALILPTLPIVPPMLGDDSVTIDGETDSVRALTLRLT
;
A
#
# COMPACT_ATOMS: atom_id res chain seq x y z
N GLU A 1 -19.79 -15.71 9.79
CA GLU A 1 -19.84 -17.14 9.37
C GLU A 1 -19.24 -17.39 7.97
N LEU A 2 -19.11 -16.36 7.12
CA LEU A 2 -18.51 -16.47 5.77
C LEU A 2 -16.96 -16.47 5.75
N LEU A 3 -16.29 -16.22 6.87
CA LEU A 3 -14.82 -16.16 6.96
C LEU A 3 -14.18 -17.40 7.59
N ARG A 4 -14.91 -18.50 7.77
CA ARG A 4 -14.43 -19.74 8.42
C ARG A 4 -14.34 -20.96 7.53
N GLN A 5 -14.17 -20.79 6.23
CA GLN A 5 -13.81 -21.89 5.35
C GLN A 5 -12.47 -21.59 4.67
N THR A 6 -11.39 -21.67 5.43
CA THR A 6 -10.10 -22.02 4.83
C THR A 6 -10.13 -23.54 4.64
N PRO A 7 -10.04 -24.04 3.41
CA PRO A 7 -9.77 -25.45 3.22
C PRO A 7 -8.46 -25.79 3.93
N ASP A 8 -8.44 -26.90 4.62
CA ASP A 8 -7.25 -27.50 5.24
C ASP A 8 -6.33 -28.05 4.14
N GLU A 9 -5.90 -27.14 3.24
CA GLU A 9 -4.88 -27.46 2.25
C GLU A 9 -3.54 -27.38 2.98
N ALA A 10 -2.94 -28.54 3.20
CA ALA A 10 -1.55 -28.65 3.61
C ALA A 10 -0.71 -27.67 2.75
N PRO A 11 0.23 -26.92 3.36
CA PRO A 11 1.00 -25.94 2.64
C PRO A 11 1.64 -26.61 1.42
N ARG A 12 1.26 -26.19 0.22
CA ARG A 12 1.88 -26.65 -1.01
C ARG A 12 3.37 -26.43 -0.84
N LYS A 13 4.17 -27.48 -0.87
CA LYS A 13 5.62 -27.34 -0.91
C LYS A 13 5.96 -26.70 -2.26
N TYR A 14 6.00 -25.38 -2.30
CA TYR A 14 6.56 -24.63 -3.42
C TYR A 14 8.07 -24.84 -3.38
N GLN A 15 8.54 -25.88 -4.06
CA GLN A 15 9.95 -26.04 -4.38
C GLN A 15 10.25 -25.35 -5.73
N LYS A 16 9.82 -24.10 -5.90
CA LYS A 16 10.27 -23.33 -7.04
C LYS A 16 11.63 -22.75 -6.66
N THR A 17 12.66 -23.07 -7.44
CA THR A 17 13.94 -22.36 -7.36
C THR A 17 13.71 -20.93 -7.84
N LEU A 18 14.48 -19.95 -7.34
CA LEU A 18 14.44 -18.58 -7.83
C LEU A 18 15.00 -18.43 -9.24
N ASP A 19 15.65 -19.46 -9.75
CA ASP A 19 16.17 -19.52 -11.12
C ASP A 19 15.04 -19.36 -12.14
N GLN A 20 15.22 -18.41 -13.07
CA GLN A 20 14.23 -18.01 -14.07
C GLN A 20 12.87 -17.55 -13.48
N THR A 21 12.84 -17.09 -12.25
CA THR A 21 11.68 -16.41 -11.69
C THR A 21 11.69 -14.95 -12.11
N TYR A 22 10.58 -14.45 -12.63
CA TYR A 22 10.44 -13.09 -13.14
C TYR A 22 9.78 -12.20 -12.11
N PHE A 23 10.43 -11.09 -11.76
CA PHE A 23 9.89 -10.05 -10.89
C PHE A 23 9.86 -8.71 -11.61
N SER A 24 8.89 -7.87 -11.24
CA SER A 24 8.81 -6.48 -11.72
C SER A 24 8.88 -5.50 -10.57
N ILE A 25 9.50 -4.34 -10.81
CA ILE A 25 9.63 -3.26 -9.83
C ILE A 25 8.96 -2.00 -10.37
N PRO A 26 7.89 -1.48 -9.73
CA PRO A 26 7.28 -0.22 -10.09
C PRO A 26 8.05 0.95 -9.44
N ARG A 27 9.16 1.40 -10.04
CA ARG A 27 10.03 2.40 -9.39
C ARG A 27 9.37 3.77 -9.30
N LYS A 28 8.81 4.27 -10.39
CA LYS A 28 8.19 5.60 -10.46
C LYS A 28 7.04 5.72 -9.45
N TYR A 29 6.96 6.83 -8.74
CA TYR A 29 6.09 7.08 -7.60
C TYR A 29 6.52 6.31 -6.34
N PHE A 30 6.72 5.00 -6.38
CA PHE A 30 6.93 4.17 -5.19
C PHE A 30 8.28 4.42 -4.53
N PHE A 31 9.30 4.85 -5.31
CA PHE A 31 10.65 5.14 -4.80
C PHE A 31 10.97 6.64 -4.74
N ASP A 32 10.07 7.52 -5.18
CA ASP A 32 10.31 8.98 -5.20
C ASP A 32 10.57 9.59 -3.82
N LYS A 33 9.98 9.00 -2.78
CA LYS A 33 10.13 9.42 -1.38
C LYS A 33 10.52 8.21 -0.54
N MET A 34 11.82 7.95 -0.47
CA MET A 34 12.34 6.76 0.21
C MET A 34 13.62 7.09 0.97
N ASP A 35 13.70 6.62 2.21
CA ASP A 35 14.92 6.68 3.00
C ASP A 35 16.06 5.93 2.30
N LYS A 36 17.27 6.51 2.35
CA LYS A 36 18.46 5.98 1.63
C LYS A 36 18.86 4.61 2.11
N ASP A 37 18.71 4.32 3.40
CA ASP A 37 19.06 3.01 3.95
C ASP A 37 18.06 1.96 3.46
N ILE A 38 16.75 2.29 3.41
CA ILE A 38 15.72 1.41 2.84
C ILE A 38 15.98 1.15 1.37
N ALA A 39 16.28 2.20 0.59
CA ALA A 39 16.61 2.06 -0.83
C ALA A 39 17.84 1.16 -1.03
N SER A 40 18.89 1.36 -0.24
CA SER A 40 20.12 0.55 -0.29
C SER A 40 19.87 -0.92 0.03
N ILE A 41 19.10 -1.21 1.07
CA ILE A 41 18.72 -2.58 1.47
C ILE A 41 17.89 -3.24 0.35
N PHE A 42 16.96 -2.49 -0.25
CA PHE A 42 16.17 -3.00 -1.35
C PHE A 42 17.02 -3.35 -2.58
N GLU A 43 17.94 -2.46 -3.01
CA GLU A 43 18.83 -2.74 -4.13
C GLU A 43 19.75 -3.94 -3.85
N HIS A 44 20.23 -4.09 -2.61
CA HIS A 44 20.98 -5.29 -2.22
C HIS A 44 20.12 -6.56 -2.35
N THR A 45 18.84 -6.47 -2.00
CA THR A 45 17.89 -7.59 -2.16
C THR A 45 17.67 -7.92 -3.63
N VAL A 46 17.53 -6.90 -4.50
CA VAL A 46 17.42 -7.06 -5.96
C VAL A 46 18.64 -7.81 -6.50
N HIS A 47 19.86 -7.36 -6.19
CA HIS A 47 21.08 -8.03 -6.61
C HIS A 47 21.18 -9.48 -6.10
N THR A 48 20.69 -9.73 -4.89
CA THR A 48 20.67 -11.11 -4.35
C THR A 48 19.73 -12.02 -5.13
N LEU A 49 18.55 -11.52 -5.51
CA LEU A 49 17.60 -12.26 -6.35
C LEU A 49 18.16 -12.54 -7.74
N GLU A 50 18.82 -11.55 -8.36
CA GLU A 50 19.50 -11.71 -9.65
C GLU A 50 20.63 -12.75 -9.56
N ALA A 51 21.44 -12.72 -8.51
CA ALA A 51 22.49 -13.70 -8.26
C ALA A 51 21.93 -15.13 -8.07
N CYS A 52 20.66 -15.25 -7.62
CA CYS A 52 19.95 -16.52 -7.54
C CYS A 52 19.28 -16.95 -8.86
N GLY A 53 19.49 -16.20 -9.96
CA GLY A 53 18.97 -16.53 -11.28
C GLY A 53 17.62 -15.89 -11.60
N SER A 54 17.09 -15.03 -10.75
CA SER A 54 15.86 -14.29 -11.05
C SER A 54 16.07 -13.21 -12.10
N VAL A 55 15.04 -12.96 -12.90
CA VAL A 55 15.01 -11.87 -13.90
C VAL A 55 14.17 -10.74 -13.36
N ILE A 56 14.75 -9.55 -13.24
CA ILE A 56 14.07 -8.38 -12.68
C ILE A 56 13.94 -7.31 -13.75
N THR A 57 12.73 -6.73 -13.87
CA THR A 57 12.43 -5.68 -14.85
C THR A 57 11.69 -4.53 -14.20
N ASP A 58 12.00 -3.31 -14.60
CA ASP A 58 11.24 -2.15 -14.16
C ASP A 58 9.92 -2.04 -14.95
N VAL A 59 8.85 -1.65 -14.27
CA VAL A 59 7.53 -1.43 -14.85
C VAL A 59 6.95 -0.10 -14.37
N GLU A 60 5.95 0.40 -15.06
CA GLU A 60 5.22 1.60 -14.66
C GLU A 60 3.79 1.28 -14.30
N ILE A 61 3.28 2.00 -13.30
CA ILE A 61 1.86 2.11 -12.95
C ILE A 61 1.51 3.58 -13.19
N PRO A 62 0.97 3.94 -14.37
CA PRO A 62 0.87 5.33 -14.83
C PRO A 62 0.09 6.25 -13.89
N HIS A 63 -0.99 5.75 -13.28
CA HIS A 63 -1.83 6.52 -12.36
C HIS A 63 -1.47 6.30 -10.87
N ALA A 64 -0.27 5.79 -10.55
CA ALA A 64 0.14 5.58 -9.15
C ALA A 64 0.05 6.86 -8.29
N ILE A 65 0.22 8.04 -8.88
CA ILE A 65 0.09 9.32 -8.18
C ILE A 65 -1.32 9.54 -7.60
N GLU A 66 -2.33 8.89 -8.14
CA GLU A 66 -3.73 8.99 -7.70
C GLU A 66 -4.05 8.03 -6.53
N ILE A 67 -3.15 7.12 -6.19
CA ILE A 67 -3.36 6.13 -5.12
C ILE A 67 -3.85 6.77 -3.81
N PRO A 68 -3.24 7.87 -3.29
CA PRO A 68 -3.68 8.47 -2.05
C PRO A 68 -5.12 9.01 -2.10
N ALA A 69 -5.52 9.60 -3.23
CA ALA A 69 -6.86 10.13 -3.43
C ALA A 69 -7.89 9.00 -3.53
N VAL A 70 -7.60 7.99 -4.33
CA VAL A 70 -8.45 6.79 -4.49
C VAL A 70 -8.62 6.07 -3.15
N TYR A 71 -7.52 5.88 -2.42
CA TYR A 71 -7.54 5.28 -1.08
C TYR A 71 -8.41 6.08 -0.11
N LEU A 72 -8.19 7.40 -0.03
CA LEU A 72 -8.87 8.26 0.94
C LEU A 72 -10.39 8.26 0.73
N HIS A 73 -10.84 8.48 -0.52
CA HIS A 73 -12.25 8.57 -0.86
C HIS A 73 -12.96 7.21 -0.87
N THR A 74 -12.23 6.12 -0.88
CA THR A 74 -12.78 4.76 -0.70
C THR A 74 -12.82 4.39 0.78
N GLN A 75 -11.69 4.49 1.47
CA GLN A 75 -11.54 3.95 2.82
C GLN A 75 -12.32 4.74 3.88
N LEU A 76 -12.36 6.08 3.79
CA LEU A 76 -13.01 6.90 4.81
C LEU A 76 -14.51 6.65 4.91
N PRO A 77 -15.31 6.67 3.83
CA PRO A 77 -16.75 6.43 3.92
C PRO A 77 -17.07 4.98 4.32
N GLU A 78 -16.29 4.00 3.85
CA GLU A 78 -16.48 2.59 4.23
C GLU A 78 -16.17 2.37 5.71
N ALA A 79 -15.11 2.98 6.23
CA ALA A 79 -14.78 2.93 7.65
C ALA A 79 -15.84 3.64 8.51
N ALA A 80 -16.33 4.82 8.08
CA ALA A 80 -17.39 5.55 8.76
C ALA A 80 -18.68 4.72 8.86
N LEU A 81 -19.04 4.02 7.79
CA LEU A 81 -20.19 3.11 7.78
C LEU A 81 -19.99 1.92 8.73
N SER A 82 -18.83 1.29 8.67
CA SER A 82 -18.51 0.11 9.50
C SER A 82 -18.51 0.43 10.99
N HIS A 83 -18.09 1.63 11.36
CA HIS A 83 -18.00 2.09 12.75
C HIS A 83 -19.18 2.94 13.22
N GLN A 84 -20.23 3.12 12.39
CA GLN A 84 -21.31 4.08 12.66
C GLN A 84 -22.03 3.85 14.01
N LEU A 85 -22.27 2.60 14.37
CA LEU A 85 -22.95 2.27 15.63
C LEU A 85 -22.08 2.64 16.84
N THR A 86 -20.82 2.24 16.85
CA THR A 86 -19.89 2.53 17.94
C THR A 86 -19.62 4.03 18.05
N LEU A 87 -19.47 4.75 16.93
CA LEU A 87 -19.33 6.21 16.92
C LEU A 87 -20.54 6.92 17.55
N LYS A 88 -21.75 6.36 17.37
CA LYS A 88 -22.97 6.94 17.92
C LYS A 88 -23.16 6.63 19.40
N THR A 89 -22.78 5.44 19.86
CA THR A 89 -23.10 4.95 21.21
C THR A 89 -21.95 5.04 22.20
N GLN A 90 -20.71 4.95 21.72
CA GLN A 90 -19.46 4.88 22.52
C GLN A 90 -18.30 5.61 21.82
N PRO A 91 -18.45 6.90 21.46
CA PRO A 91 -17.42 7.64 20.73
C PRO A 91 -16.11 7.80 21.50
N GLU A 92 -16.16 7.69 22.82
CA GLU A 92 -15.00 7.76 23.73
C GLU A 92 -14.03 6.57 23.61
N LEU A 93 -14.45 5.47 22.98
CA LEU A 93 -13.57 4.33 22.70
C LEU A 93 -12.53 4.61 21.60
N TYR A 94 -12.70 5.70 20.86
CA TYR A 94 -11.76 6.12 19.84
C TYR A 94 -10.85 7.23 20.34
N SER A 95 -9.56 7.18 19.97
CA SER A 95 -8.69 8.34 20.13
C SER A 95 -9.24 9.53 19.32
N PRO A 96 -8.97 10.79 19.76
CA PRO A 96 -9.50 11.97 19.05
C PRO A 96 -9.18 11.99 17.55
N SER A 97 -7.96 11.60 17.18
CA SER A 97 -7.52 11.57 15.78
C SER A 97 -8.24 10.52 14.93
N VAL A 98 -8.47 9.33 15.48
CA VAL A 98 -9.22 8.25 14.80
C VAL A 98 -10.69 8.64 14.67
N ARG A 99 -11.29 9.15 15.75
CA ARG A 99 -12.68 9.62 15.74
C ARG A 99 -12.91 10.69 14.68
N ALA A 100 -12.06 11.73 14.63
CA ALA A 100 -12.19 12.81 13.66
C ALA A 100 -12.17 12.28 12.21
N ARG A 101 -11.32 11.28 11.92
CA ARG A 101 -11.26 10.65 10.59
C ARG A 101 -12.50 9.86 10.25
N LEU A 102 -13.01 9.06 11.18
CA LEU A 102 -14.23 8.28 10.97
C LEU A 102 -15.43 9.22 10.77
N GLU A 103 -15.49 10.32 11.53
CA GLU A 103 -16.52 11.34 11.36
C GLU A 103 -16.39 12.05 9.99
N LEU A 104 -15.16 12.36 9.54
CA LEU A 104 -14.89 12.96 8.22
C LEU A 104 -15.39 12.08 7.07
N GLY A 105 -15.29 10.77 7.19
CA GLY A 105 -15.78 9.83 6.18
C GLY A 105 -17.28 9.95 5.89
N ARG A 106 -18.07 10.52 6.79
CA ARG A 106 -19.50 10.77 6.59
C ARG A 106 -19.79 11.95 5.66
N TYR A 107 -18.79 12.76 5.36
CA TYR A 107 -18.91 13.94 4.50
C TYR A 107 -18.33 13.74 3.11
N VAL A 108 -17.81 12.55 2.80
CA VAL A 108 -17.40 12.20 1.45
C VAL A 108 -18.64 12.11 0.58
N LEU A 109 -18.65 12.86 -0.52
CA LEU A 109 -19.79 12.86 -1.44
C LEU A 109 -19.87 11.52 -2.19
N ALA A 110 -21.10 11.13 -2.55
CA ALA A 110 -21.31 9.90 -3.33
C ALA A 110 -20.58 9.94 -4.67
N GLU A 111 -20.50 11.13 -5.32
CA GLU A 111 -19.75 11.29 -6.58
C GLU A 111 -18.26 11.06 -6.40
N ASP A 112 -17.64 11.55 -5.31
CA ASP A 112 -16.22 11.36 -5.02
C ASP A 112 -15.92 9.87 -4.74
N TYR A 113 -16.79 9.20 -3.99
CA TYR A 113 -16.69 7.76 -3.76
C TYR A 113 -16.78 6.95 -5.06
N LEU A 114 -17.73 7.29 -5.95
CA LEU A 114 -17.88 6.61 -7.23
C LEU A 114 -16.67 6.86 -8.15
N LEU A 115 -16.14 8.08 -8.19
CA LEU A 115 -14.91 8.40 -8.92
C LEU A 115 -13.72 7.61 -8.37
N ALA A 116 -13.60 7.48 -7.04
CA ALA A 116 -12.57 6.67 -6.40
C ALA A 116 -12.71 5.18 -6.77
N GLN A 117 -13.92 4.63 -6.84
CA GLN A 117 -14.15 3.26 -7.30
C GLN A 117 -13.70 3.06 -8.77
N HIS A 118 -13.96 4.03 -9.65
CA HIS A 118 -13.44 3.99 -11.03
C HIS A 118 -11.91 4.07 -11.04
N GLY A 119 -11.31 4.96 -10.27
CA GLY A 119 -9.85 5.07 -10.11
C GLY A 119 -9.22 3.78 -9.62
N ARG A 120 -9.83 3.11 -8.64
CA ARG A 120 -9.41 1.80 -8.14
C ARG A 120 -9.41 0.74 -9.25
N GLU A 121 -10.42 0.74 -10.11
CA GLU A 121 -10.50 -0.20 -11.23
C GLU A 121 -9.42 0.09 -12.31
N VAL A 122 -9.07 1.36 -12.54
CA VAL A 122 -7.95 1.74 -13.41
C VAL A 122 -6.64 1.23 -12.83
N LEU A 123 -6.36 1.54 -11.56
CA LEU A 123 -5.14 1.10 -10.87
C LEU A 123 -5.01 -0.43 -10.85
N ARG A 124 -6.11 -1.15 -10.59
CA ARG A 124 -6.12 -2.61 -10.63
C ARG A 124 -5.68 -3.15 -11.99
N ARG A 125 -6.23 -2.60 -13.07
CA ARG A 125 -5.84 -3.01 -14.45
C ARG A 125 -4.39 -2.68 -14.76
N GLU A 126 -3.86 -1.57 -14.26
CA GLU A 126 -2.45 -1.22 -14.45
C GLU A 126 -1.52 -2.17 -13.70
N VAL A 127 -1.87 -2.56 -12.47
CA VAL A 127 -1.15 -3.59 -11.71
C VAL A 127 -1.25 -4.95 -12.42
N ASP A 128 -2.43 -5.34 -12.90
CA ASP A 128 -2.60 -6.58 -13.67
C ASP A 128 -1.71 -6.57 -14.93
N ASN A 129 -1.64 -5.44 -15.65
CA ASN A 129 -0.75 -5.29 -16.80
C ASN A 129 0.74 -5.36 -16.43
N ALA A 130 1.13 -4.77 -15.30
CA ALA A 130 2.50 -4.83 -14.81
C ALA A 130 2.92 -6.27 -14.44
N LEU A 131 1.95 -7.11 -14.07
CA LEU A 131 2.16 -8.52 -13.74
C LEU A 131 2.14 -9.48 -14.94
N VAL A 132 1.79 -9.02 -16.16
CA VAL A 132 1.64 -9.92 -17.33
C VAL A 132 2.90 -10.73 -17.63
N LYS A 133 4.08 -10.17 -17.37
CA LYS A 133 5.38 -10.80 -17.67
C LYS A 133 6.18 -11.19 -16.44
N SER A 134 5.59 -11.06 -15.26
CA SER A 134 6.25 -11.36 -13.98
C SER A 134 5.34 -12.12 -13.05
N GLU A 135 5.93 -12.86 -12.12
CA GLU A 135 5.21 -13.65 -11.14
C GLU A 135 4.78 -12.81 -9.93
N ALA A 136 5.51 -11.71 -9.68
CA ALA A 136 5.19 -10.76 -8.63
C ALA A 136 5.79 -9.37 -8.90
N LEU A 137 5.15 -8.36 -8.32
CA LEU A 137 5.76 -7.06 -8.09
C LEU A 137 6.50 -7.11 -6.75
N ILE A 138 7.70 -6.56 -6.72
CA ILE A 138 8.49 -6.42 -5.49
C ILE A 138 8.78 -4.95 -5.21
N LEU A 139 8.56 -4.56 -3.97
CA LEU A 139 8.82 -3.20 -3.48
C LEU A 139 9.03 -3.23 -1.96
N PRO A 140 9.68 -2.21 -1.38
CA PRO A 140 9.76 -2.08 0.07
C PRO A 140 8.35 -1.97 0.69
N THR A 141 8.17 -2.51 1.88
CA THR A 141 6.90 -2.40 2.61
C THR A 141 6.62 -0.98 3.06
N LEU A 142 7.66 -0.25 3.49
CA LEU A 142 7.59 1.13 3.95
C LEU A 142 8.75 1.93 3.36
N PRO A 143 8.55 3.22 3.08
CA PRO A 143 9.60 4.08 2.54
C PRO A 143 10.52 4.67 3.63
N ILE A 144 10.20 4.47 4.90
CA ILE A 144 10.92 5.00 6.05
C ILE A 144 11.18 3.92 7.10
N VAL A 145 12.23 4.08 7.89
CA VAL A 145 12.44 3.31 9.12
C VAL A 145 11.34 3.64 10.14
N PRO A 146 11.05 2.76 11.12
CA PRO A 146 10.07 3.06 12.16
C PRO A 146 10.37 4.39 12.85
N PRO A 147 9.45 5.36 12.84
CA PRO A 147 9.65 6.64 13.51
C PRO A 147 9.59 6.47 15.03
N MET A 148 10.12 7.44 15.77
CA MET A 148 9.96 7.46 17.23
C MET A 148 8.48 7.69 17.60
N LEU A 149 8.09 7.17 18.75
CA LEU A 149 6.73 7.39 19.27
C LEU A 149 6.50 8.89 19.51
N GLY A 150 5.48 9.42 18.86
CA GLY A 150 5.11 10.83 18.95
C GLY A 150 5.60 11.68 17.79
N ASP A 151 6.41 11.15 16.90
CA ASP A 151 6.80 11.86 15.67
C ASP A 151 5.64 11.89 14.68
N ASP A 152 5.23 13.08 14.27
CA ASP A 152 4.18 13.29 13.26
C ASP A 152 4.75 13.55 11.87
N SER A 153 6.04 13.87 11.76
CA SER A 153 6.73 14.18 10.51
C SER A 153 8.13 13.59 10.45
N VAL A 154 8.63 13.40 9.24
CA VAL A 154 10.00 12.96 8.95
C VAL A 154 10.52 13.71 7.74
N THR A 155 11.84 13.95 7.70
CA THR A 155 12.50 14.64 6.59
C THR A 155 13.28 13.63 5.75
N ILE A 156 12.98 13.59 4.45
CA ILE A 156 13.68 12.77 3.45
C ILE A 156 14.20 13.73 2.37
N ASP A 157 15.48 13.68 2.09
CA ASP A 157 16.16 14.52 1.08
C ASP A 157 15.85 16.03 1.19
N GLY A 158 15.64 16.52 2.41
CA GLY A 158 15.33 17.93 2.70
C GLY A 158 13.86 18.30 2.61
N GLU A 159 12.99 17.41 2.22
CA GLU A 159 11.52 17.59 2.25
C GLU A 159 10.93 16.96 3.51
N THR A 160 10.02 17.69 4.17
CA THR A 160 9.34 17.19 5.37
C THR A 160 7.95 16.70 5.00
N ASP A 161 7.70 15.43 5.29
CA ASP A 161 6.44 14.76 5.04
C ASP A 161 5.82 14.23 6.35
N SER A 162 4.51 14.05 6.34
CA SER A 162 3.81 13.39 7.43
C SER A 162 4.19 11.91 7.49
N VAL A 163 4.57 11.42 8.68
CA VAL A 163 4.81 9.99 8.97
C VAL A 163 3.67 9.14 8.44
N ARG A 164 2.42 9.57 8.69
CA ARG A 164 1.26 8.85 8.23
C ARG A 164 1.17 8.77 6.70
N ALA A 165 1.44 9.86 5.99
CA ALA A 165 1.37 9.86 4.53
C ALA A 165 2.39 8.89 3.93
N LEU A 166 3.61 8.87 4.50
CA LEU A 166 4.67 7.97 4.07
C LEU A 166 4.36 6.50 4.41
N THR A 167 3.86 6.21 5.61
CA THR A 167 3.53 4.84 6.01
C THR A 167 2.36 4.23 5.24
N LEU A 168 1.52 5.05 4.60
CA LEU A 168 0.41 4.60 3.74
C LEU A 168 0.73 4.65 2.25
N ARG A 169 1.93 5.10 1.87
CA ARG A 169 2.28 5.35 0.46
C ARG A 169 2.44 4.07 -0.34
N LEU A 170 2.93 2.99 0.26
CA LEU A 170 3.29 1.73 -0.41
C LEU A 170 2.33 0.57 -0.10
N THR A 171 1.31 0.81 0.74
CA THR A 171 0.37 -0.23 1.22
C THR A 171 -1.03 -0.03 0.69
#